data_e29a948ce04c5c646081229b17bec56c
#
_entry.id   e29a948ce04c5c646081229b17bec56c
#
_cell.length_a   1.000
_cell.length_b   1.000
_cell.length_c   1.000
_cell.angle_alpha   90.00
_cell.angle_beta   90.00
_cell.angle_gamma   90.00
#
_symmetry.space_group_name_H-M   'P 1'
#
loop_
_entity.id
_entity.type
_entity.pdbx_description
1 polymer ?
#
loop_
_entity_poly.entity_id
_entity_poly.type
_entity_poly.pdbx_seq_one_letter_code
_entity_poly.pdbx_strand_id
1 'polypeptide(L)'
;MKGITTFLLLLIVSSFYGQNSEKNIYPKEIRKVDLSTKTDNEIKRQTVLLEKSKLTTAEQKELDALLEKYGEVVESMWDVIDGGCSWYCAGGNYKVRASSYLNSDKSTNYEAKNANDLSYQTAWVEGKTDEGIGEYLEYYFLNKSPRITQIIISNGYVKSESVWKNNNRVKKLRLSTNGKVFGILNLEDTKNDQIFEVGTLGHNKNGTDLILKIEIIEVYKGDKFNDTAITEIYFNGIDVH
;
A
#
# COMPACT_ATOMS: atom_id res chain seq x y z
N MET A 1 -0.13 78.70 -21.28
CA MET A 1 -0.12 77.67 -20.24
C MET A 1 -0.26 76.30 -20.92
N LYS A 2 0.81 75.51 -20.93
CA LYS A 2 0.86 74.19 -21.55
C LYS A 2 0.67 73.13 -20.45
N GLY A 3 -0.47 72.43 -20.47
CA GLY A 3 -0.74 71.31 -19.55
C GLY A 3 0.00 70.07 -19.96
N ILE A 4 0.83 69.53 -19.05
CA ILE A 4 1.53 68.27 -19.21
C ILE A 4 0.61 67.18 -18.64
N THR A 5 0.08 66.29 -19.52
CA THR A 5 -0.70 65.15 -19.12
C THR A 5 0.26 63.99 -18.88
N THR A 6 0.46 63.63 -17.60
CA THR A 6 1.29 62.48 -17.22
C THR A 6 0.49 61.19 -17.39
N PHE A 7 0.88 60.33 -18.32
CA PHE A 7 0.29 59.00 -18.51
C PHE A 7 0.96 58.00 -17.52
N LEU A 8 0.20 57.54 -16.53
CA LEU A 8 0.64 56.54 -15.59
C LEU A 8 0.49 55.15 -16.21
N LEU A 9 1.57 54.50 -16.65
CA LEU A 9 1.57 53.18 -17.20
C LEU A 9 1.52 52.16 -16.04
N LEU A 10 0.36 51.53 -15.77
CA LEU A 10 0.23 50.46 -14.79
C LEU A 10 0.76 49.17 -15.43
N LEU A 11 1.95 48.73 -15.03
CA LEU A 11 2.49 47.39 -15.35
C LEU A 11 1.80 46.35 -14.49
N ILE A 12 0.82 45.62 -15.06
CA ILE A 12 0.24 44.42 -14.46
C ILE A 12 1.24 43.29 -14.64
N VAL A 13 2.00 42.98 -13.58
CA VAL A 13 2.82 41.76 -13.53
C VAL A 13 1.88 40.60 -13.21
N SER A 14 1.39 39.92 -14.24
CA SER A 14 0.70 38.65 -14.09
C SER A 14 1.71 37.57 -13.73
N SER A 15 1.80 37.24 -12.43
CA SER A 15 2.52 36.07 -11.96
C SER A 15 1.82 34.81 -12.48
N PHE A 16 2.29 34.26 -13.58
CA PHE A 16 1.94 32.92 -13.98
C PHE A 16 2.54 31.94 -12.95
N TYR A 17 1.78 31.59 -11.93
CA TYR A 17 2.03 30.38 -11.18
C TYR A 17 1.76 29.22 -12.13
N GLY A 18 2.82 28.65 -12.71
CA GLY A 18 2.73 27.37 -13.40
C GLY A 18 2.21 26.34 -12.42
N GLN A 19 0.95 25.93 -12.54
CA GLN A 19 0.44 24.73 -11.89
C GLN A 19 1.26 23.55 -12.46
N ASN A 20 2.31 23.13 -11.76
CA ASN A 20 2.88 21.81 -11.97
C ASN A 20 1.76 20.82 -11.61
N SER A 21 1.05 20.31 -12.60
CA SER A 21 0.07 19.25 -12.40
C SER A 21 0.79 18.05 -11.80
N GLU A 22 0.40 17.64 -10.58
CA GLU A 22 0.95 16.46 -9.94
C GLU A 22 0.76 15.25 -10.87
N LYS A 23 1.81 14.44 -11.05
CA LYS A 23 1.78 13.26 -11.93
C LYS A 23 0.76 12.25 -11.40
N ASN A 24 -0.24 11.89 -12.19
CA ASN A 24 -1.16 10.81 -11.86
C ASN A 24 -0.53 9.45 -12.22
N ILE A 25 -0.60 8.51 -11.30
CA ILE A 25 -0.12 7.14 -11.42
C ILE A 25 -1.30 6.21 -11.16
N TYR A 26 -1.53 5.26 -12.05
CA TYR A 26 -2.61 4.28 -11.96
C TYR A 26 -2.03 2.89 -11.74
N PRO A 27 -2.81 1.94 -11.19
CA PRO A 27 -2.34 0.57 -11.04
C PRO A 27 -1.93 0.00 -12.40
N LYS A 28 -0.74 -0.59 -12.47
CA LYS A 28 -0.27 -1.33 -13.64
C LYS A 28 -0.92 -2.71 -13.72
N GLU A 29 -1.22 -3.26 -12.55
CA GLU A 29 -1.80 -4.57 -12.37
C GLU A 29 -2.72 -4.58 -11.15
N ILE A 30 -3.79 -5.38 -11.22
CA ILE A 30 -4.64 -5.70 -10.07
C ILE A 30 -4.56 -7.20 -9.85
N ARG A 31 -3.91 -7.59 -8.73
CA ARG A 31 -3.72 -8.98 -8.35
C ARG A 31 -4.84 -9.45 -7.44
N LYS A 32 -5.49 -10.55 -7.84
CA LYS A 32 -6.59 -11.11 -7.07
C LYS A 32 -6.13 -11.58 -5.68
N VAL A 33 -6.88 -11.16 -4.66
CA VAL A 33 -6.76 -11.66 -3.28
C VAL A 33 -7.97 -12.53 -2.98
N ASP A 34 -7.75 -13.78 -2.59
CA ASP A 34 -8.81 -14.76 -2.30
C ASP A 34 -8.72 -15.22 -0.83
N LEU A 35 -9.49 -14.57 0.02
CA LEU A 35 -9.62 -14.86 1.46
C LEU A 35 -10.88 -15.71 1.73
N SER A 36 -11.25 -16.60 0.83
CA SER A 36 -12.43 -17.48 0.99
C SER A 36 -12.12 -18.67 1.89
N THR A 37 -13.14 -19.18 2.56
CA THR A 37 -13.04 -20.42 3.33
C THR A 37 -12.55 -21.59 2.47
N LYS A 38 -12.87 -21.58 1.17
CA LYS A 38 -12.38 -22.60 0.23
C LYS A 38 -10.85 -22.55 0.14
N THR A 39 -10.29 -21.37 -0.09
CA THR A 39 -8.84 -21.15 -0.16
C THR A 39 -8.15 -21.55 1.14
N ASP A 40 -8.68 -21.15 2.28
CA ASP A 40 -8.16 -21.55 3.60
C ASP A 40 -8.12 -23.08 3.78
N ASN A 41 -9.20 -23.76 3.42
CA ASN A 41 -9.26 -25.21 3.51
C ASN A 41 -8.28 -25.92 2.55
N GLU A 42 -8.11 -25.38 1.35
CA GLU A 42 -7.20 -25.96 0.35
C GLU A 42 -5.73 -25.78 0.79
N ILE A 43 -5.33 -24.61 1.33
CA ILE A 43 -3.98 -24.38 1.87
C ILE A 43 -3.72 -25.29 3.08
N LYS A 44 -4.65 -25.38 4.02
CA LYS A 44 -4.54 -26.32 5.15
C LYS A 44 -4.42 -27.77 4.68
N ARG A 45 -5.15 -28.15 3.65
CA ARG A 45 -5.07 -29.48 3.06
C ARG A 45 -3.70 -29.74 2.42
N GLN A 46 -3.13 -28.76 1.72
CA GLN A 46 -1.78 -28.82 1.17
C GLN A 46 -0.74 -29.07 2.28
N THR A 47 -0.78 -28.30 3.37
CA THR A 47 0.11 -28.48 4.53
C THR A 47 0.01 -29.90 5.09
N VAL A 48 -1.21 -30.40 5.31
CA VAL A 48 -1.42 -31.79 5.79
C VAL A 48 -0.82 -32.81 4.85
N LEU A 49 -0.91 -32.61 3.53
CA LEU A 49 -0.34 -33.54 2.55
C LEU A 49 1.18 -33.48 2.52
N LEU A 50 1.77 -32.29 2.64
CA LEU A 50 3.24 -32.10 2.70
C LEU A 50 3.87 -32.74 3.94
N GLU A 51 3.16 -32.78 5.06
CA GLU A 51 3.65 -33.39 6.31
C GLU A 51 3.57 -34.93 6.32
N LYS A 52 2.87 -35.55 5.36
CA LYS A 52 2.74 -37.01 5.30
C LYS A 52 4.01 -37.70 4.83
N SER A 53 4.46 -38.68 5.58
CA SER A 53 5.62 -39.53 5.21
C SER A 53 5.36 -40.41 3.97
N LYS A 54 4.08 -40.69 3.65
CA LYS A 54 3.69 -41.50 2.48
C LYS A 54 2.32 -41.05 2.00
N LEU A 55 2.20 -40.75 0.71
CA LEU A 55 0.96 -40.42 0.03
C LEU A 55 0.44 -41.60 -0.79
N THR A 56 -0.87 -41.73 -0.89
CA THR A 56 -1.52 -42.55 -1.90
C THR A 56 -1.43 -41.87 -3.27
N THR A 57 -1.67 -42.62 -4.35
CA THR A 57 -1.68 -42.05 -5.72
C THR A 57 -2.70 -40.90 -5.86
N ALA A 58 -3.85 -40.99 -5.20
CA ALA A 58 -4.88 -39.94 -5.22
C ALA A 58 -4.42 -38.69 -4.46
N GLU A 59 -3.80 -38.85 -3.29
CA GLU A 59 -3.25 -37.74 -2.50
C GLU A 59 -2.09 -37.05 -3.18
N GLN A 60 -1.22 -37.81 -3.88
CA GLN A 60 -0.16 -37.21 -4.66
C GLN A 60 -0.71 -36.32 -5.77
N LYS A 61 -1.70 -36.80 -6.52
CA LYS A 61 -2.36 -35.99 -7.56
C LYS A 61 -3.06 -34.76 -6.99
N GLU A 62 -3.67 -34.88 -5.81
CA GLU A 62 -4.28 -33.74 -5.10
C GLU A 62 -3.19 -32.73 -4.70
N LEU A 63 -2.10 -33.18 -4.11
CA LEU A 63 -0.98 -32.31 -3.72
C LEU A 63 -0.37 -31.60 -4.92
N ASP A 64 -0.12 -32.30 -6.02
CA ASP A 64 0.43 -31.70 -7.25
C ASP A 64 -0.46 -30.53 -7.76
N ALA A 65 -1.79 -30.73 -7.72
CA ALA A 65 -2.73 -29.68 -8.12
C ALA A 65 -2.75 -28.48 -7.15
N LEU A 66 -2.59 -28.70 -5.85
CA LEU A 66 -2.51 -27.64 -4.85
C LEU A 66 -1.18 -26.87 -4.96
N LEU A 67 -0.07 -27.59 -5.20
CA LEU A 67 1.26 -26.98 -5.44
C LEU A 67 1.26 -26.13 -6.72
N GLU A 68 0.61 -26.59 -7.79
CA GLU A 68 0.46 -25.80 -9.01
C GLU A 68 -0.33 -24.50 -8.76
N LYS A 69 -1.34 -24.58 -7.87
CA LYS A 69 -2.23 -23.45 -7.59
C LYS A 69 -1.65 -22.44 -6.62
N TYR A 70 -1.01 -22.88 -5.55
CA TYR A 70 -0.57 -22.05 -4.42
C TYR A 70 0.95 -21.94 -4.28
N GLY A 71 1.73 -22.76 -4.99
CA GLY A 71 3.17 -22.87 -4.80
C GLY A 71 3.56 -23.74 -3.61
N GLU A 72 4.86 -23.87 -3.37
CA GLU A 72 5.41 -24.78 -2.34
C GLU A 72 5.47 -24.16 -0.94
N VAL A 73 5.41 -22.83 -0.84
CA VAL A 73 5.78 -22.08 0.38
C VAL A 73 4.62 -21.24 0.96
N VAL A 74 3.40 -21.51 0.55
CA VAL A 74 2.21 -20.85 1.13
C VAL A 74 1.89 -21.50 2.47
N GLU A 75 1.93 -20.72 3.55
CA GLU A 75 1.62 -21.17 4.91
C GLU A 75 0.19 -20.80 5.29
N SER A 76 -0.29 -19.63 4.88
CA SER A 76 -1.61 -19.12 5.21
C SER A 76 -2.22 -18.28 4.09
N MET A 77 -3.54 -18.32 3.93
CA MET A 77 -4.24 -17.39 3.05
C MET A 77 -4.13 -15.91 3.49
N TRP A 78 -3.69 -15.68 4.71
CA TRP A 78 -3.53 -14.35 5.28
C TRP A 78 -2.17 -13.72 4.95
N ASP A 79 -1.23 -14.48 4.43
CA ASP A 79 0.10 -13.98 4.09
C ASP A 79 0.04 -13.17 2.79
N VAL A 80 0.60 -11.97 2.84
CA VAL A 80 0.65 -11.04 1.69
C VAL A 80 1.72 -11.47 0.69
N ILE A 81 2.79 -12.07 1.18
CA ILE A 81 3.87 -12.65 0.39
C ILE A 81 4.10 -14.09 0.79
N ASP A 82 4.45 -14.92 -0.17
CA ASP A 82 4.81 -16.30 0.09
C ASP A 82 6.14 -16.41 0.85
N GLY A 83 6.34 -17.50 1.59
CA GLY A 83 7.54 -17.75 2.40
C GLY A 83 8.83 -18.00 1.62
N GLY A 84 8.87 -17.69 0.33
CA GLY A 84 10.04 -17.85 -0.54
C GLY A 84 10.98 -16.64 -0.53
N CYS A 85 11.91 -16.62 -1.48
CA CYS A 85 12.80 -15.48 -1.69
C CYS A 85 12.01 -14.30 -2.28
N SER A 86 12.00 -13.18 -1.59
CA SER A 86 11.32 -11.95 -1.99
C SER A 86 12.25 -10.76 -1.86
N TRP A 87 11.82 -9.58 -2.33
CA TRP A 87 12.53 -8.33 -2.12
C TRP A 87 12.84 -8.07 -0.64
N TYR A 88 11.96 -8.51 0.28
CA TYR A 88 12.13 -8.38 1.72
C TYR A 88 13.26 -9.21 2.32
N CYS A 89 13.76 -10.24 1.63
CA CYS A 89 14.92 -11.01 2.09
C CYS A 89 16.21 -10.17 2.16
N ALA A 90 16.33 -9.15 1.30
CA ALA A 90 17.49 -8.27 1.23
C ALA A 90 17.15 -6.80 1.58
N GLY A 91 15.89 -6.48 1.80
CA GLY A 91 15.42 -5.12 2.00
C GLY A 91 14.22 -5.00 2.91
N GLY A 92 13.63 -3.83 2.87
CA GLY A 92 12.47 -3.45 3.68
C GLY A 92 12.69 -2.11 4.34
N ASN A 93 11.61 -1.56 4.86
CA ASN A 93 11.69 -0.37 5.69
C ASN A 93 12.13 -0.77 7.11
N TYR A 94 13.00 0.02 7.69
CA TYR A 94 13.39 -0.17 9.10
C TYR A 94 12.41 0.48 10.08
N LYS A 95 11.43 1.26 9.57
CA LYS A 95 10.47 1.97 10.39
C LYS A 95 9.26 2.37 9.56
N VAL A 96 8.09 2.29 10.19
CA VAL A 96 6.83 2.88 9.71
C VAL A 96 6.26 3.81 10.77
N ARG A 97 5.61 4.90 10.37
CA ARG A 97 4.88 5.84 11.23
C ARG A 97 3.56 6.22 10.59
N ALA A 98 2.57 6.54 11.42
CA ALA A 98 1.33 7.18 10.99
C ALA A 98 1.21 8.57 11.61
N SER A 99 0.46 9.45 10.99
CA SER A 99 0.03 10.74 11.57
C SER A 99 -0.89 10.53 12.76
N SER A 100 -1.82 9.57 12.66
CA SER A 100 -2.69 9.10 13.73
C SER A 100 -3.07 7.65 13.51
N TYR A 101 -3.74 7.05 14.48
CA TYR A 101 -4.42 5.77 14.36
C TYR A 101 -5.61 5.70 15.31
N LEU A 102 -6.61 4.93 14.93
CA LEU A 102 -7.81 4.74 15.73
C LEU A 102 -7.44 4.05 17.06
N ASN A 103 -7.87 4.63 18.16
CA ASN A 103 -7.66 4.02 19.48
C ASN A 103 -8.40 2.69 19.56
N SER A 104 -7.66 1.66 19.92
CA SER A 104 -8.19 0.32 20.03
C SER A 104 -8.80 0.06 21.41
N ASP A 105 -9.71 -0.89 21.48
CA ASP A 105 -10.00 -1.60 22.70
C ASP A 105 -8.88 -2.60 23.02
N LYS A 106 -8.99 -3.34 24.13
CA LYS A 106 -7.95 -4.28 24.57
C LYS A 106 -7.68 -5.44 23.59
N SER A 107 -8.50 -5.61 22.58
CA SER A 107 -8.49 -6.78 21.68
C SER A 107 -8.01 -6.48 20.27
N THR A 108 -8.03 -5.21 19.83
CA THR A 108 -7.76 -4.83 18.44
C THR A 108 -6.79 -3.64 18.41
N ASN A 109 -5.82 -3.68 17.54
CA ASN A 109 -4.81 -2.66 17.31
C ASN A 109 -4.89 -2.16 15.87
N TYR A 110 -4.82 -0.85 15.67
CA TYR A 110 -4.90 -0.20 14.34
C TYR A 110 -3.67 0.66 14.03
N GLU A 111 -2.55 0.38 14.67
CA GLU A 111 -1.30 1.13 14.53
C GLU A 111 -0.70 1.06 13.13
N ALA A 112 0.22 1.98 12.81
CA ALA A 112 0.92 2.07 11.53
C ALA A 112 1.56 0.75 11.07
N LYS A 113 2.07 -0.06 12.02
CA LYS A 113 2.72 -1.34 11.73
C LYS A 113 1.78 -2.35 11.05
N ASN A 114 0.47 -2.24 11.28
CA ASN A 114 -0.52 -3.13 10.69
C ASN A 114 -0.72 -2.90 9.18
N ALA A 115 -0.20 -1.79 8.62
CA ALA A 115 -0.11 -1.61 7.17
C ALA A 115 1.29 -1.97 6.64
N ASN A 116 2.05 -2.77 7.40
CA ASN A 116 3.40 -3.22 7.04
C ASN A 116 3.81 -4.48 7.82
N ASP A 117 2.87 -5.34 8.16
CA ASP A 117 3.12 -6.62 8.84
C ASP A 117 2.98 -7.83 7.90
N LEU A 118 2.74 -7.56 6.63
CA LEU A 118 2.57 -8.54 5.55
C LEU A 118 1.40 -9.50 5.80
N SER A 119 0.32 -8.99 6.40
CA SER A 119 -0.85 -9.78 6.76
C SER A 119 -2.16 -9.15 6.31
N TYR A 120 -3.02 -9.92 5.65
CA TYR A 120 -4.39 -9.49 5.33
C TYR A 120 -5.34 -9.48 6.54
N GLN A 121 -4.89 -9.91 7.74
CA GLN A 121 -5.73 -9.96 8.96
C GLN A 121 -5.84 -8.62 9.66
N THR A 122 -4.88 -7.75 9.50
CA THR A 122 -4.72 -6.48 10.20
C THR A 122 -4.88 -5.31 9.26
N ALA A 123 -5.00 -4.11 9.79
CA ALA A 123 -5.02 -2.87 9.02
C ALA A 123 -4.58 -1.69 9.89
N TRP A 124 -3.95 -0.71 9.28
CA TRP A 124 -3.93 0.64 9.82
C TRP A 124 -5.30 1.28 9.56
N VAL A 125 -5.84 1.93 10.59
CA VAL A 125 -7.03 2.76 10.51
C VAL A 125 -6.67 4.11 11.10
N GLU A 126 -6.89 5.19 10.35
CA GLU A 126 -6.58 6.53 10.82
C GLU A 126 -7.43 6.92 12.04
N GLY A 127 -7.00 7.92 12.81
CA GLY A 127 -7.56 8.22 14.13
C GLY A 127 -8.39 9.51 14.21
N LYS A 128 -8.81 10.09 13.07
CA LYS A 128 -9.66 11.27 13.04
C LYS A 128 -11.13 10.91 13.18
N THR A 129 -11.96 11.88 13.49
CA THR A 129 -13.42 11.70 13.55
C THR A 129 -14.10 11.91 12.19
N ASP A 130 -13.35 12.33 11.21
CA ASP A 130 -13.80 12.54 9.82
C ASP A 130 -13.29 11.41 8.91
N GLU A 131 -13.05 11.69 7.63
CA GLU A 131 -12.63 10.73 6.61
C GLU A 131 -11.11 10.51 6.56
N GLY A 132 -10.36 11.14 7.45
CA GLY A 132 -8.90 11.05 7.50
C GLY A 132 -8.18 11.71 6.32
N ILE A 133 -8.79 12.68 5.64
CA ILE A 133 -8.10 13.44 4.59
C ILE A 133 -6.93 14.20 5.20
N GLY A 134 -5.73 14.01 4.65
CA GLY A 134 -4.48 14.55 5.16
C GLY A 134 -3.74 13.63 6.14
N GLU A 135 -4.36 12.53 6.60
CA GLU A 135 -3.69 11.50 7.39
C GLU A 135 -2.75 10.69 6.49
N TYR A 136 -1.65 10.18 7.06
CA TYR A 136 -0.59 9.58 6.26
C TYR A 136 0.16 8.47 7.00
N LEU A 137 0.82 7.64 6.19
CA LEU A 137 1.87 6.71 6.59
C LEU A 137 3.22 7.19 6.04
N GLU A 138 4.28 7.02 6.84
CA GLU A 138 5.66 7.25 6.43
C GLU A 138 6.48 5.97 6.59
N TYR A 139 7.17 5.58 5.52
CA TYR A 139 8.08 4.42 5.47
C TYR A 139 9.51 4.91 5.30
N TYR A 140 10.42 4.37 6.12
CA TYR A 140 11.81 4.78 6.18
C TYR A 140 12.72 3.64 5.73
N PHE A 141 13.54 3.88 4.72
CA PHE A 141 14.47 2.90 4.16
C PHE A 141 15.89 3.44 4.24
N LEU A 142 16.84 2.60 4.67
CA LEU A 142 18.25 2.98 4.64
C LEU A 142 18.67 3.31 3.20
N ASN A 143 19.58 4.27 3.03
CA ASN A 143 20.06 4.63 1.68
C ASN A 143 20.67 3.45 0.91
N LYS A 144 21.22 2.45 1.62
CA LYS A 144 21.81 1.24 1.04
C LYS A 144 20.84 0.08 0.86
N SER A 145 19.57 0.23 1.27
CA SER A 145 18.54 -0.79 1.08
C SER A 145 18.29 -1.02 -0.41
N PRO A 146 17.88 -2.23 -0.85
CA PRO A 146 17.43 -2.48 -2.21
C PRO A 146 16.44 -1.42 -2.68
N ARG A 147 16.57 -0.99 -3.95
CA ARG A 147 15.73 0.07 -4.50
C ARG A 147 14.33 -0.42 -4.80
N ILE A 148 13.35 0.46 -4.56
CA ILE A 148 11.93 0.20 -4.78
C ILE A 148 11.59 0.56 -6.23
N THR A 149 10.85 -0.31 -6.92
CA THR A 149 10.26 -0.04 -8.22
C THR A 149 8.74 -0.13 -8.22
N GLN A 150 8.17 -0.84 -7.23
CA GLN A 150 6.73 -1.04 -7.11
C GLN A 150 6.26 -0.74 -5.68
N ILE A 151 5.10 -0.11 -5.60
CA ILE A 151 4.31 0.02 -4.37
C ILE A 151 3.04 -0.79 -4.59
N ILE A 152 2.75 -1.71 -3.68
CA ILE A 152 1.57 -2.57 -3.74
C ILE A 152 0.67 -2.23 -2.56
N ILE A 153 -0.64 -2.06 -2.82
CA ILE A 153 -1.60 -1.57 -1.84
C ILE A 153 -2.82 -2.50 -1.78
N SER A 154 -3.07 -3.02 -0.58
CA SER A 154 -4.30 -3.72 -0.21
C SER A 154 -5.25 -2.70 0.43
N ASN A 155 -6.20 -2.20 -0.36
CA ASN A 155 -7.02 -1.01 -0.04
C ASN A 155 -8.24 -1.35 0.83
N GLY A 156 -8.45 -0.57 1.89
CA GLY A 156 -9.50 -0.78 2.88
C GLY A 156 -9.13 -1.86 3.89
N TYR A 157 -10.06 -2.34 4.70
CA TYR A 157 -9.84 -3.45 5.63
C TYR A 157 -10.34 -4.76 5.01
N VAL A 158 -9.46 -5.46 4.29
CA VAL A 158 -9.84 -6.59 3.41
C VAL A 158 -10.20 -7.87 4.12
N LYS A 159 -9.99 -7.98 5.43
CA LYS A 159 -10.21 -9.15 6.28
C LYS A 159 -11.56 -9.84 6.04
N SER A 160 -12.62 -9.09 5.74
CA SER A 160 -13.92 -9.61 5.36
C SER A 160 -14.68 -8.62 4.48
N GLU A 161 -15.64 -9.11 3.72
CA GLU A 161 -16.51 -8.27 2.87
C GLU A 161 -17.25 -7.21 3.67
N SER A 162 -17.78 -7.58 4.83
CA SER A 162 -18.54 -6.66 5.70
C SER A 162 -17.65 -5.54 6.26
N VAL A 163 -16.48 -5.90 6.77
CA VAL A 163 -15.54 -4.91 7.33
C VAL A 163 -15.04 -3.98 6.23
N TRP A 164 -14.73 -4.51 5.04
CA TRP A 164 -14.26 -3.71 3.91
C TRP A 164 -15.33 -2.72 3.43
N LYS A 165 -16.59 -3.14 3.31
CA LYS A 165 -17.70 -2.25 2.91
C LYS A 165 -18.04 -1.20 3.95
N ASN A 166 -17.97 -1.55 5.24
CA ASN A 166 -18.37 -0.68 6.31
C ASN A 166 -17.42 0.51 6.55
N ASN A 167 -16.13 0.37 6.24
CA ASN A 167 -15.11 1.41 6.40
C ASN A 167 -14.85 2.16 5.10
N ASN A 168 -14.31 3.37 5.17
CA ASN A 168 -13.82 4.07 4.00
C ASN A 168 -12.61 3.33 3.41
N ARG A 169 -12.47 3.41 2.09
CA ARG A 169 -11.32 2.94 1.32
C ARG A 169 -10.68 4.13 0.65
N VAL A 170 -9.38 4.10 0.47
CA VAL A 170 -8.68 5.20 -0.19
C VAL A 170 -9.00 5.23 -1.67
N LYS A 171 -9.25 6.44 -2.22
CA LYS A 171 -9.42 6.67 -3.65
C LYS A 171 -8.18 7.30 -4.28
N LYS A 172 -7.53 8.23 -3.55
CA LYS A 172 -6.29 8.84 -4.00
C LYS A 172 -5.31 9.00 -2.85
N LEU A 173 -4.05 8.69 -3.10
CA LEU A 173 -2.92 8.92 -2.21
C LEU A 173 -1.92 9.87 -2.85
N ARG A 174 -1.46 10.87 -2.11
CA ARG A 174 -0.30 11.67 -2.50
C ARG A 174 0.96 10.94 -2.04
N LEU A 175 1.80 10.55 -3.00
CA LEU A 175 3.13 10.01 -2.73
C LEU A 175 4.14 11.14 -2.71
N SER A 176 4.94 11.22 -1.64
CA SER A 176 6.09 12.12 -1.54
C SER A 176 7.35 11.33 -1.21
N THR A 177 8.47 11.77 -1.76
CA THR A 177 9.80 11.20 -1.50
C THR A 177 10.68 12.28 -0.88
N ASN A 178 11.21 12.02 0.33
CA ASN A 178 12.06 12.98 1.06
C ASN A 178 11.46 14.40 1.10
N GLY A 179 10.16 14.51 1.38
CA GLY A 179 9.41 15.76 1.51
C GLY A 179 9.01 16.43 0.18
N LYS A 180 9.35 15.86 -0.97
CA LYS A 180 8.93 16.37 -2.29
C LYS A 180 7.83 15.51 -2.87
N VAL A 181 6.76 16.13 -3.36
CA VAL A 181 5.68 15.42 -4.05
C VAL A 181 6.24 14.70 -5.27
N PHE A 182 5.97 13.41 -5.34
CA PHE A 182 6.34 12.52 -6.45
C PHE A 182 5.18 12.33 -7.43
N GLY A 183 3.96 12.16 -6.92
CA GLY A 183 2.75 11.99 -7.72
C GLY A 183 1.55 11.57 -6.89
N ILE A 184 0.44 11.34 -7.59
CA ILE A 184 -0.84 10.88 -7.04
C ILE A 184 -1.09 9.45 -7.48
N LEU A 185 -1.19 8.53 -6.53
CA LEU A 185 -1.65 7.16 -6.78
C LEU A 185 -3.18 7.18 -6.81
N ASN A 186 -3.77 6.78 -7.93
CA ASN A 186 -5.22 6.70 -8.11
C ASN A 186 -5.63 5.24 -7.95
N LEU A 187 -6.34 4.92 -6.87
CA LEU A 187 -6.75 3.57 -6.53
C LEU A 187 -8.14 3.25 -7.10
N GLU A 188 -8.36 1.99 -7.41
CA GLU A 188 -9.69 1.46 -7.71
C GLU A 188 -10.40 0.98 -6.43
N ASP A 189 -11.74 0.96 -6.44
CA ASP A 189 -12.55 0.47 -5.31
C ASP A 189 -12.65 -1.06 -5.35
N THR A 190 -11.55 -1.72 -4.99
CA THR A 190 -11.43 -3.19 -4.98
C THR A 190 -10.65 -3.68 -3.77
N LYS A 191 -10.95 -4.91 -3.32
CA LYS A 191 -10.21 -5.62 -2.26
C LYS A 191 -8.91 -6.26 -2.77
N ASN A 192 -8.72 -6.27 -4.08
CA ASN A 192 -7.55 -6.85 -4.69
C ASN A 192 -6.33 -5.93 -4.52
N ASP A 193 -5.15 -6.51 -4.51
CA ASP A 193 -3.90 -5.74 -4.46
C ASP A 193 -3.71 -4.93 -5.73
N GLN A 194 -3.30 -3.68 -5.55
CA GLN A 194 -3.07 -2.73 -6.63
C GLN A 194 -1.59 -2.41 -6.74
N ILE A 195 -0.97 -2.76 -7.86
CA ILE A 195 0.47 -2.64 -8.09
C ILE A 195 0.76 -1.39 -8.90
N PHE A 196 1.51 -0.46 -8.29
CA PHE A 196 1.91 0.81 -8.89
C PHE A 196 3.39 0.80 -9.25
N GLU A 197 3.70 1.08 -10.53
CA GLU A 197 5.07 1.32 -11.00
C GLU A 197 5.49 2.75 -10.65
N VAL A 198 6.51 2.89 -9.82
CA VAL A 198 6.97 4.20 -9.34
C VAL A 198 8.35 4.60 -9.88
N GLY A 199 8.88 3.86 -10.87
CA GLY A 199 10.26 4.00 -11.30
C GLY A 199 11.22 3.49 -10.23
N THR A 200 12.42 4.01 -10.16
CA THR A 200 13.43 3.52 -9.20
C THR A 200 13.64 4.53 -8.09
N LEU A 201 13.30 4.16 -6.85
CA LEU A 201 13.43 4.98 -5.66
C LEU A 201 14.47 4.39 -4.70
N GLY A 202 15.24 5.23 -4.05
CA GLY A 202 16.33 4.84 -3.15
C GLY A 202 17.72 5.19 -3.71
N HIS A 203 18.77 4.86 -2.97
CA HIS A 203 20.16 5.21 -3.26
C HIS A 203 20.32 6.71 -3.57
N ASN A 204 19.84 7.56 -2.65
CA ASN A 204 19.91 9.00 -2.80
C ASN A 204 21.36 9.46 -2.96
N LYS A 205 21.66 10.28 -3.97
CA LYS A 205 23.03 10.74 -4.31
C LYS A 205 23.75 11.45 -3.18
N ASN A 206 23.00 12.07 -2.26
CA ASN A 206 23.55 12.74 -1.07
C ASN A 206 23.74 11.79 0.12
N GLY A 207 23.49 10.48 -0.04
CA GLY A 207 23.65 9.48 1.02
C GLY A 207 22.55 9.45 2.08
N THR A 208 21.49 10.26 1.93
CA THR A 208 20.38 10.26 2.89
C THR A 208 19.46 9.07 2.69
N ASP A 209 18.81 8.62 3.76
CA ASP A 209 17.79 7.61 3.71
C ASP A 209 16.60 8.02 2.84
N LEU A 210 15.88 7.04 2.29
CA LEU A 210 14.64 7.26 1.58
C LEU A 210 13.48 7.32 2.57
N ILE A 211 12.69 8.38 2.50
CA ILE A 211 11.43 8.52 3.24
C ILE A 211 10.30 8.60 2.23
N LEU A 212 9.39 7.62 2.25
CA LEU A 212 8.15 7.65 1.49
C LEU A 212 7.01 8.08 2.41
N LYS A 213 6.37 9.22 2.09
CA LYS A 213 5.13 9.66 2.73
C LYS A 213 3.96 9.37 1.78
N ILE A 214 2.96 8.68 2.29
CA ILE A 214 1.76 8.30 1.55
C ILE A 214 0.55 8.89 2.30
N GLU A 215 -0.05 9.94 1.72
CA GLU A 215 -1.06 10.79 2.35
C GLU A 215 -2.42 10.61 1.68
N ILE A 216 -3.47 10.41 2.47
CA ILE A 216 -4.87 10.30 2.00
C ILE A 216 -5.34 11.66 1.49
N ILE A 217 -5.79 11.75 0.22
CA ILE A 217 -6.34 12.98 -0.35
C ILE A 217 -7.76 12.84 -0.89
N GLU A 218 -8.24 11.60 -1.11
CA GLU A 218 -9.62 11.32 -1.50
C GLU A 218 -9.98 9.89 -1.10
N VAL A 219 -11.26 9.64 -0.73
CA VAL A 219 -11.74 8.33 -0.29
C VAL A 219 -13.00 7.87 -1.04
N TYR A 220 -13.20 6.57 -1.10
CA TYR A 220 -14.49 5.91 -1.34
C TYR A 220 -15.19 5.73 0.00
N LYS A 221 -16.45 6.17 0.12
CA LYS A 221 -17.20 6.10 1.37
C LYS A 221 -17.56 4.69 1.76
N GLY A 222 -17.42 4.40 3.05
CA GLY A 222 -17.96 3.20 3.66
C GLY A 222 -19.46 3.31 3.93
N ASP A 223 -20.08 2.15 4.13
CA ASP A 223 -21.53 2.08 4.39
C ASP A 223 -21.89 2.48 5.82
N LYS A 224 -20.92 2.45 6.76
CA LYS A 224 -21.23 2.62 8.19
C LYS A 224 -20.30 3.56 8.94
N PHE A 225 -19.00 3.50 8.70
CA PHE A 225 -17.99 4.25 9.45
C PHE A 225 -17.30 5.28 8.55
N ASN A 226 -16.85 6.38 9.16
CA ASN A 226 -16.02 7.37 8.45
C ASN A 226 -14.53 7.02 8.48
N ASP A 227 -14.14 6.05 9.31
CA ASP A 227 -12.76 5.67 9.46
C ASP A 227 -12.20 5.11 8.14
N THR A 228 -11.05 5.61 7.70
CA THR A 228 -10.37 5.14 6.48
C THR A 228 -9.30 4.12 6.87
N ALA A 229 -9.36 2.95 6.23
CA ALA A 229 -8.45 1.84 6.49
C ALA A 229 -7.53 1.55 5.31
N ILE A 230 -6.33 1.06 5.60
CA ILE A 230 -5.40 0.42 4.66
C ILE A 230 -4.91 -0.87 5.31
N THR A 231 -5.19 -2.01 4.66
CA THR A 231 -4.72 -3.31 5.17
C THR A 231 -3.21 -3.42 5.05
N GLU A 232 -2.65 -3.14 3.85
CA GLU A 232 -1.21 -3.31 3.66
C GLU A 232 -0.68 -2.34 2.60
N ILE A 233 0.51 -1.82 2.82
CA ILE A 233 1.36 -1.17 1.82
C ILE A 233 2.72 -1.85 1.85
N TYR A 234 3.03 -2.57 0.80
CA TYR A 234 4.29 -3.29 0.70
C TYR A 234 5.00 -2.99 -0.63
N PHE A 235 6.23 -3.45 -0.74
CA PHE A 235 7.15 -2.97 -1.75
C PHE A 235 7.78 -4.12 -2.52
N ASN A 236 8.14 -3.83 -3.76
CA ASN A 236 8.98 -4.70 -4.56
C ASN A 236 9.98 -3.85 -5.36
N GLY A 237 11.06 -4.48 -5.83
CA GLY A 237 12.10 -3.71 -6.49
C GLY A 237 13.28 -4.54 -6.98
N ILE A 238 14.42 -3.89 -7.05
CA ILE A 238 15.67 -4.41 -7.61
C ILE A 238 16.78 -4.40 -6.55
N ASP A 239 17.94 -4.94 -6.89
CA ASP A 239 19.14 -5.06 -6.03
C ASP A 239 19.02 -6.14 -4.95
N VAL A 240 18.24 -7.17 -5.18
CA VAL A 240 17.98 -8.24 -4.20
C VAL A 240 18.97 -9.40 -4.28
N HIS A 241 19.77 -9.51 -5.34
CA HIS A 241 20.86 -10.51 -5.54
C HIS A 241 21.85 -10.03 -6.60
#